data_c54212796c4de29afe12d424c253f991
#
_entry.id   c54212796c4de29afe12d424c253f991
#
_cell.length_a   1.000
_cell.length_b   1.000
_cell.length_c   1.000
_cell.angle_alpha   90.00
_cell.angle_beta   90.00
_cell.angle_gamma   90.00
#
_symmetry.space_group_name_H-M   'P 1'
#
loop_
_entity.id
_entity.type
_entity.pdbx_description
1 polymer ?
#
loop_
_entity_poly.entity_id
_entity_poly.type
_entity_poly.pdbx_seq_one_letter_code
_entity_poly.pdbx_strand_id
1 'polypeptide(L)'
;MFGKKCEKYVRNYINERGSYMSITVNLYYIGTNGNARKFAEDMVSSGIVDAVRAEEGNERYEYFFPMDDPETVLLIDRWKNQEAIDIHHKSEMMKQIAELRDKYKLRLRVERYVDEGK
;
A
#
# COMPACT_ATOMS: atom_id res chain seq x y z
N MET A 1 11.55 -6.80 13.72
CA MET A 1 11.53 -6.16 12.54
C MET A 1 12.48 -5.06 12.34
N PHE A 2 13.33 -5.33 11.54
CA PHE A 2 14.41 -4.50 11.32
C PHE A 2 14.09 -3.23 10.58
N GLY A 3 13.11 -3.19 9.87
CA GLY A 3 12.93 -2.20 8.86
C GLY A 3 12.81 -0.78 9.32
N LYS A 4 12.10 -0.56 10.43
CA LYS A 4 11.72 0.80 10.74
C LYS A 4 12.88 1.73 10.97
N LYS A 5 13.86 1.30 11.77
CA LYS A 5 14.99 2.13 12.07
C LYS A 5 15.88 2.32 10.86
N CYS A 6 16.07 1.25 10.08
CA CYS A 6 16.88 1.33 8.89
C CYS A 6 16.25 2.22 7.84
N GLU A 7 14.95 2.17 7.70
CA GLU A 7 14.25 2.96 6.71
C GLU A 7 14.39 4.45 6.92
N LYS A 8 14.63 4.85 8.15
CA LYS A 8 14.79 6.25 8.46
C LYS A 8 16.05 6.83 7.85
N TYR A 9 17.09 6.03 7.76
CA TYR A 9 18.39 6.49 7.31
C TYR A 9 18.79 5.95 5.95
N VAL A 10 18.20 4.83 5.54
CA VAL A 10 18.48 4.22 4.25
C VAL A 10 17.19 4.20 3.47
N ARG A 11 17.03 5.15 2.55
CA ARG A 11 15.76 5.30 1.85
C ARG A 11 15.55 4.21 0.81
N ASN A 12 16.62 3.77 0.17
CA ASN A 12 16.52 2.73 -0.85
C ASN A 12 17.51 1.63 -0.53
N TYR A 13 17.03 0.41 -0.48
CA TYR A 13 17.87 -0.75 -0.23
C TYR A 13 18.38 -1.28 -1.56
N ILE A 14 19.62 -1.75 -1.57
CA ILE A 14 20.27 -2.23 -2.78
C ILE A 14 20.67 -3.69 -2.55
N ASN A 15 20.38 -4.55 -3.53
CA ASN A 15 20.75 -5.96 -3.43
C ASN A 15 22.21 -6.16 -3.86
N GLU A 16 22.66 -7.41 -3.87
CA GLU A 16 24.05 -7.76 -4.16
C GLU A 16 24.47 -7.35 -5.56
N ARG A 17 23.55 -7.18 -6.48
CA ARG A 17 23.84 -6.81 -7.85
C ARG A 17 23.83 -5.31 -8.08
N GLY A 18 23.63 -4.53 -7.02
CA GLY A 18 23.56 -3.09 -7.15
C GLY A 18 22.19 -2.57 -7.55
N SER A 19 21.18 -3.43 -7.60
CA SER A 19 19.80 -3.02 -7.92
C SER A 19 19.05 -2.69 -6.65
N TYR A 20 18.15 -1.71 -6.72
CA TYR A 20 17.30 -1.40 -5.57
C TYR A 20 16.37 -2.56 -5.26
N MET A 21 16.16 -2.80 -3.98
CA MET A 21 15.23 -3.81 -3.53
C MET A 21 13.85 -3.21 -3.42
N SER A 22 12.85 -3.99 -3.84
CA SER A 22 11.46 -3.56 -3.75
C SER A 22 10.99 -3.53 -2.31
N ILE A 23 10.00 -2.70 -2.07
CA ILE A 23 9.40 -2.54 -0.75
C ILE A 23 7.94 -2.94 -0.86
N THR A 24 7.50 -3.85 0.01
CA THR A 24 6.11 -4.29 0.07
C THR A 24 5.48 -3.72 1.33
N VAL A 25 4.33 -3.11 1.16
CA VAL A 25 3.55 -2.57 2.28
C VAL A 25 2.22 -3.29 2.31
N ASN A 26 1.92 -3.92 3.43
CA ASN A 26 0.62 -4.54 3.64
C ASN A 26 -0.22 -3.59 4.49
N LEU A 27 -1.36 -3.19 3.94
CA LEU A 27 -2.26 -2.29 4.64
C LEU A 27 -3.55 -3.03 4.93
N TYR A 28 -3.86 -3.13 6.22
CA TYR A 28 -5.11 -3.75 6.64
C TYR A 28 -6.10 -2.65 6.97
N TYR A 29 -7.16 -2.57 6.17
CA TYR A 29 -8.24 -1.62 6.40
C TYR A 29 -9.32 -2.33 7.19
N ILE A 30 -9.65 -1.81 8.36
CA ILE A 30 -10.55 -2.47 9.30
C ILE A 30 -11.73 -1.55 9.57
N GLY A 31 -12.92 -2.06 9.36
CA GLY A 31 -14.12 -1.26 9.54
C GLY A 31 -15.24 -2.03 10.21
N THR A 32 -16.46 -1.58 10.00
CA THR A 32 -17.65 -2.22 10.49
C THR A 32 -18.71 -2.20 9.38
N ASN A 33 -19.69 -3.09 9.48
CA ASN A 33 -20.84 -3.11 8.56
C ASN A 33 -20.43 -3.24 7.09
N GLY A 34 -19.34 -3.96 6.82
CA GLY A 34 -18.88 -4.17 5.46
C GLY A 34 -18.20 -2.98 4.84
N ASN A 35 -17.88 -1.95 5.61
CA ASN A 35 -17.34 -0.71 5.07
C ASN A 35 -15.97 -0.88 4.43
N ALA A 36 -15.13 -1.78 4.94
CA ALA A 36 -13.82 -2.00 4.33
C ALA A 36 -13.97 -2.53 2.92
N ARG A 37 -14.89 -3.46 2.69
CA ARG A 37 -15.13 -3.99 1.35
C ARG A 37 -15.74 -2.95 0.43
N LYS A 38 -16.65 -2.14 0.95
CA LYS A 38 -17.21 -1.04 0.16
C LYS A 38 -16.13 -0.06 -0.27
N PHE A 39 -15.21 0.23 0.63
CA PHE A 39 -14.07 1.08 0.31
C PHE A 39 -13.25 0.48 -0.84
N ALA A 40 -12.92 -0.82 -0.75
CA ALA A 40 -12.13 -1.47 -1.80
C ALA A 40 -12.88 -1.46 -3.13
N GLU A 41 -14.18 -1.70 -3.11
CA GLU A 41 -14.99 -1.65 -4.33
C GLU A 41 -15.00 -0.26 -4.94
N ASP A 42 -15.09 0.78 -4.11
CA ASP A 42 -15.05 2.16 -4.60
C ASP A 42 -13.69 2.51 -5.16
N MET A 43 -12.63 2.01 -4.53
CA MET A 43 -11.28 2.22 -5.04
C MET A 43 -11.12 1.65 -6.46
N VAL A 44 -11.73 0.50 -6.71
CA VAL A 44 -11.66 -0.12 -8.02
C VAL A 44 -12.57 0.62 -9.01
N SER A 45 -13.82 0.83 -8.64
CA SER A 45 -14.81 1.38 -9.56
C SER A 45 -14.55 2.83 -9.92
N SER A 46 -13.90 3.58 -9.05
CA SER A 46 -13.59 4.99 -9.31
C SER A 46 -12.40 5.18 -10.24
N GLY A 47 -11.65 4.10 -10.51
CA GLY A 47 -10.45 4.20 -11.33
C GLY A 47 -9.19 4.52 -10.53
N ILE A 48 -9.29 4.70 -9.23
CA ILE A 48 -8.12 5.04 -8.40
C ILE A 48 -7.10 3.91 -8.43
N VAL A 49 -7.55 2.65 -8.35
CA VAL A 49 -6.62 1.51 -8.39
C VAL A 49 -5.83 1.51 -9.68
N ASP A 50 -6.50 1.70 -10.82
CA ASP A 50 -5.82 1.74 -12.09
C ASP A 50 -4.82 2.90 -12.17
N ALA A 51 -5.19 4.04 -11.59
CA ALA A 51 -4.30 5.20 -11.58
C ALA A 51 -3.05 4.95 -10.74
N VAL A 52 -3.20 4.28 -9.59
CA VAL A 52 -2.04 3.93 -8.77
C VAL A 52 -1.14 2.95 -9.51
N ARG A 53 -1.74 1.95 -10.14
CA ARG A 53 -0.97 0.96 -10.88
C ARG A 53 -0.20 1.57 -12.04
N ALA A 54 -0.65 2.70 -12.54
CA ALA A 54 0.04 3.41 -13.62
C ALA A 54 1.17 4.29 -13.14
N GLU A 55 1.32 4.49 -11.83
CA GLU A 55 2.42 5.31 -11.30
C GLU A 55 3.73 4.59 -11.52
N GLU A 56 4.75 5.36 -11.86
CA GLU A 56 6.05 4.78 -12.06
C GLU A 56 6.56 4.18 -10.77
N GLY A 57 7.03 2.94 -10.85
CA GLY A 57 7.58 2.26 -9.69
C GLY A 57 6.57 1.43 -8.92
N ASN A 58 5.28 1.54 -9.24
CA ASN A 58 4.31 0.63 -8.62
C ASN A 58 4.44 -0.74 -9.26
N GLU A 59 4.63 -1.77 -8.43
CA GLU A 59 4.81 -3.13 -8.90
C GLU A 59 3.63 -4.02 -8.55
N ARG A 60 2.83 -3.62 -7.56
CA ARG A 60 1.68 -4.39 -7.15
C ARG A 60 0.75 -3.49 -6.35
N TYR A 61 -0.55 -3.65 -6.58
CA TYR A 61 -1.56 -2.92 -5.83
C TYR A 61 -2.83 -3.74 -5.91
N GLU A 62 -3.02 -4.67 -4.96
CA GLU A 62 -4.09 -5.64 -5.03
C GLU A 62 -4.79 -5.76 -3.68
N TYR A 63 -6.11 -5.88 -3.74
CA TYR A 63 -6.92 -6.07 -2.55
C TYR A 63 -7.26 -7.55 -2.37
N PHE A 64 -7.31 -7.98 -1.11
CA PHE A 64 -7.63 -9.34 -0.72
C PHE A 64 -8.61 -9.30 0.45
N PHE A 65 -9.53 -10.24 0.45
CA PHE A 65 -10.49 -10.34 1.53
C PHE A 65 -10.11 -11.54 2.40
N PRO A 66 -9.79 -11.31 3.70
CA PRO A 66 -9.53 -12.44 4.60
C PRO A 66 -10.75 -13.35 4.65
N MET A 67 -10.51 -14.63 4.59
CA MET A 67 -11.61 -15.59 4.47
C MET A 67 -12.55 -15.55 5.67
N ASP A 68 -12.01 -15.35 6.86
CA ASP A 68 -12.77 -15.42 8.09
C ASP A 68 -13.00 -14.08 8.77
N ASP A 69 -12.76 -12.97 8.04
CA ASP A 69 -12.95 -11.63 8.61
C ASP A 69 -13.59 -10.72 7.57
N PRO A 70 -14.93 -10.59 7.58
CA PRO A 70 -15.60 -9.77 6.58
C PRO A 70 -15.43 -8.27 6.81
N GLU A 71 -14.85 -7.86 7.93
CA GLU A 71 -14.71 -6.45 8.26
C GLU A 71 -13.31 -5.91 7.95
N THR A 72 -12.46 -6.74 7.40
CA THR A 72 -11.09 -6.35 7.06
C THR A 72 -10.83 -6.56 5.58
N VAL A 73 -10.04 -5.66 5.00
CA VAL A 73 -9.53 -5.81 3.63
C VAL A 73 -8.03 -5.60 3.69
N LEU A 74 -7.29 -6.48 3.05
CA LEU A 74 -5.84 -6.37 2.93
C LEU A 74 -5.48 -5.80 1.58
N LEU A 75 -4.66 -4.75 1.56
CA LEU A 75 -4.05 -4.24 0.35
C LEU A 75 -2.58 -4.64 0.38
N ILE A 76 -2.11 -5.33 -0.65
CA ILE A 76 -0.69 -5.55 -0.85
C ILE A 76 -0.21 -4.55 -1.86
N ASP A 77 0.72 -3.71 -1.44
CA ASP A 77 1.16 -2.53 -2.17
C ASP A 77 2.68 -2.64 -2.29
N ARG A 78 3.21 -2.75 -3.51
CA ARG A 78 4.64 -2.99 -3.72
C ARG A 78 5.21 -1.94 -4.66
N TRP A 79 6.37 -1.42 -4.29
CA TRP A 79 7.04 -0.34 -5.02
C TRP A 79 8.51 -0.66 -5.23
N LYS A 80 9.07 -0.16 -6.32
CA LYS A 80 10.46 -0.46 -6.66
C LYS A 80 11.45 0.14 -5.67
N ASN A 81 11.11 1.24 -5.01
CA ASN A 81 12.00 1.87 -4.04
C ASN A 81 11.22 2.89 -3.20
N GLN A 82 11.90 3.47 -2.22
CA GLN A 82 11.29 4.44 -1.31
C GLN A 82 10.89 5.72 -2.02
N GLU A 83 11.65 6.12 -3.01
CA GLU A 83 11.34 7.35 -3.74
C GLU A 83 9.98 7.26 -4.43
N ALA A 84 9.69 6.09 -5.02
CA ALA A 84 8.40 5.88 -5.67
C ALA A 84 7.26 5.98 -4.65
N ILE A 85 7.47 5.46 -3.45
CA ILE A 85 6.48 5.57 -2.38
C ILE A 85 6.28 7.03 -2.00
N ASP A 86 7.37 7.79 -1.86
CA ASP A 86 7.28 9.20 -1.47
C ASP A 86 6.49 10.01 -2.50
N ILE A 87 6.72 9.74 -3.77
CA ILE A 87 6.00 10.42 -4.84
C ILE A 87 4.52 10.08 -4.77
N HIS A 88 4.22 8.80 -4.55
CA HIS A 88 2.83 8.35 -4.40
C HIS A 88 2.13 9.07 -3.24
N HIS A 89 2.82 9.19 -2.11
CA HIS A 89 2.23 9.82 -0.92
C HIS A 89 1.92 11.30 -1.13
N LYS A 90 2.58 11.94 -2.08
CA LYS A 90 2.35 13.36 -2.39
C LYS A 90 1.38 13.54 -3.53
N SER A 91 0.86 12.48 -4.10
CA SER A 91 0.01 12.56 -5.27
C SER A 91 -1.40 13.00 -4.93
N GLU A 92 -2.10 13.50 -5.94
CA GLU A 92 -3.50 13.87 -5.80
C GLU A 92 -4.35 12.64 -5.46
N MET A 93 -3.97 11.48 -5.99
CA MET A 93 -4.67 10.24 -5.69
C MET A 93 -4.65 9.92 -4.21
N MET A 94 -3.57 10.24 -3.52
CA MET A 94 -3.47 9.96 -2.10
C MET A 94 -4.52 10.73 -1.31
N LYS A 95 -4.83 11.95 -1.74
CA LYS A 95 -5.90 12.72 -1.12
C LYS A 95 -7.24 12.04 -1.30
N GLN A 96 -7.51 11.54 -2.51
CA GLN A 96 -8.76 10.84 -2.79
C GLN A 96 -8.87 9.56 -1.97
N ILE A 97 -7.77 8.83 -1.83
CA ILE A 97 -7.73 7.60 -1.02
C ILE A 97 -8.05 7.93 0.43
N ALA A 98 -7.43 9.00 0.96
CA ALA A 98 -7.65 9.39 2.34
C ALA A 98 -9.11 9.80 2.57
N GLU A 99 -9.71 10.48 1.61
CA GLU A 99 -11.12 10.88 1.71
C GLU A 99 -12.04 9.67 1.73
N LEU A 100 -11.76 8.68 0.89
CA LEU A 100 -12.56 7.46 0.89
C LEU A 100 -12.40 6.70 2.19
N ARG A 101 -11.18 6.60 2.69
CA ARG A 101 -10.94 5.93 3.95
C ARG A 101 -11.72 6.60 5.09
N ASP A 102 -11.73 7.93 5.11
CA ASP A 102 -12.45 8.69 6.12
C ASP A 102 -13.97 8.52 5.96
N LYS A 103 -14.43 8.49 4.71
CA LYS A 103 -15.85 8.29 4.43
C LYS A 103 -16.36 7.00 5.07
N TYR A 104 -15.56 5.94 4.98
CA TYR A 104 -15.95 4.64 5.51
C TYR A 104 -15.47 4.39 6.93
N LYS A 105 -14.81 5.38 7.53
CA LYS A 105 -14.37 5.34 8.95
C LYS A 105 -13.50 4.14 9.24
N LEU A 106 -12.52 3.91 8.37
CA LEU A 106 -11.66 2.74 8.48
C LEU A 106 -10.46 3.02 9.37
N ARG A 107 -10.08 2.00 10.14
CA ARG A 107 -8.81 1.99 10.85
C ARG A 107 -7.78 1.31 9.96
N LEU A 108 -6.52 1.61 10.21
CA LEU A 108 -5.43 1.14 9.36
C LEU A 108 -4.34 0.49 10.20
N ARG A 109 -3.91 -0.71 9.78
CA ARG A 109 -2.74 -1.37 10.34
C ARG A 109 -1.76 -1.61 9.19
N VAL A 110 -0.50 -1.27 9.41
CA VAL A 110 0.49 -1.29 8.34
C VAL A 110 1.66 -2.19 8.71
N GLU A 111 2.09 -3.01 7.75
CA GLU A 111 3.31 -3.80 7.85
C GLU A 111 4.15 -3.49 6.64
N ARG A 112 5.45 -3.40 6.83
CA ARG A 112 6.35 -2.99 5.76
C ARG A 112 7.52 -3.95 5.69
N TYR A 113 7.84 -4.38 4.47
CA TYR A 113 8.89 -5.35 4.25
C TYR A 113 9.76 -4.93 3.08
N VAL A 114 11.04 -5.25 3.16
CA VAL A 114 11.98 -5.01 2.09
C VAL A 114 12.45 -6.36 1.57
N ASP A 115 12.50 -6.51 0.24
CA ASP A 115 12.97 -7.74 -0.37
C ASP A 115 14.42 -8.00 0.02
N GLU A 116 14.79 -9.28 0.07
CA GLU A 116 16.16 -9.62 0.41
C GLU A 116 17.09 -9.57 -0.78
N GLY A 117 16.58 -9.22 -1.94
CA GLY A 117 17.45 -9.03 -3.09
C GLY A 117 17.83 -10.27 -3.85
N LYS A 118 16.97 -11.26 -3.87
CA LYS A 118 17.24 -12.47 -4.62
C LYS A 118 16.72 -12.46 -6.02
#